data_39b20b85378d0e0191619b8f130fe601
#
_entry.id   39b20b85378d0e0191619b8f130fe601
#
_cell.length_a   1.000
_cell.length_b   1.000
_cell.length_c   1.000
_cell.angle_alpha   90.00
_cell.angle_beta   90.00
_cell.angle_gamma   90.00
#
_symmetry.space_group_name_H-M   'P 1'
#
loop_
_entity.id
_entity.type
_entity.pdbx_description
1 polymer ?
#
loop_
_entity_poly.entity_id
_entity_poly.type
_entity_poly.pdbx_seq_one_letter_code
_entity_poly.pdbx_strand_id
1 'polypeptide(L)'
;MSAFTTTIFLSAFLLFQVQPIIARYILPWFGGTPAVWTTAMLFFQMMLLAGYVYTHLIVSRLSVRRQVLLHMFMLVFSLVFLPITPADYWKPKGDGTPLVQIAILLFVTVGMPYIMVSSTAPLIQSWFTKTHPKKSPYRLYALSNTGSFLGLLSYPFLIEPLFGLNNQTLIWSTAYGLFVLVSLWTSITVWQSVKNEIKYKIPNREERPSSRFDRILWLLLSATGVVVLLAATNQLCKDVAVIPLLWILPLTLYLLSFIVTFGRPEWYYRPFWAVMLMLSITAVVYLLHQDYADVEVGLYIQIFIYSAVVFGCCMVCHGELYRLRPKTKYLTSFYLYISLGGAIGGVFVNLLAPLIFLGYWEFHVSLVATILLLGVCVATDRYIRNHPFLQLVLGSGWAVVLLTTVFFLGSHIKGQQEESIATHRSFYGILRVYEYDVGTKDHLRSLYHGRIGHGDQLLVP
;
A
#
# COMPACT_ATOMS: atom_id res chain seq x y z
N MET A 1 -4.95 -27.24 14.32
CA MET A 1 -5.64 -26.05 13.77
C MET A 1 -5.21 -24.78 14.50
N SER A 2 -5.10 -24.79 15.82
CA SER A 2 -4.60 -23.65 16.62
C SER A 2 -3.23 -23.11 16.17
N ALA A 3 -2.25 -23.98 15.94
CA ALA A 3 -0.92 -23.56 15.48
C ALA A 3 -0.97 -22.71 14.19
N PHE A 4 -1.68 -23.15 13.14
CA PHE A 4 -1.82 -22.41 11.89
C PHE A 4 -2.48 -21.03 12.08
N THR A 5 -3.53 -20.97 12.90
CA THR A 5 -4.25 -19.71 13.16
C THR A 5 -3.40 -18.74 13.95
N THR A 6 -2.71 -19.20 14.99
CA THR A 6 -1.83 -18.35 15.83
C THR A 6 -0.65 -17.82 15.02
N THR A 7 0.01 -18.68 14.22
CA THR A 7 1.15 -18.27 13.38
C THR A 7 0.74 -17.19 12.37
N ILE A 8 -0.36 -17.37 11.67
CA ILE A 8 -0.84 -16.40 10.66
C ILE A 8 -1.22 -15.07 11.32
N PHE A 9 -1.97 -15.13 12.43
CA PHE A 9 -2.36 -13.91 13.13
C PHE A 9 -1.13 -13.14 13.62
N LEU A 10 -0.21 -13.81 14.28
CA LEU A 10 0.97 -13.17 14.87
C LEU A 10 1.91 -12.61 13.78
N SER A 11 2.13 -13.36 12.68
CA SER A 11 2.91 -12.85 11.55
C SER A 11 2.31 -11.59 10.95
N ALA A 12 1.00 -11.57 10.72
CA ALA A 12 0.31 -10.43 10.13
C ALA A 12 0.27 -9.22 11.07
N PHE A 13 0.09 -9.45 12.37
CA PHE A 13 0.16 -8.42 13.39
C PHE A 13 1.54 -7.75 13.43
N LEU A 14 2.61 -8.55 13.54
CA LEU A 14 3.99 -8.05 13.59
C LEU A 14 4.39 -7.34 12.29
N LEU A 15 3.95 -7.84 11.14
CA LEU A 15 4.25 -7.28 9.84
C LEU A 15 3.76 -5.83 9.70
N PHE A 16 2.57 -5.53 10.20
CA PHE A 16 2.00 -4.19 10.10
C PHE A 16 2.39 -3.29 11.28
N GLN A 17 2.73 -3.86 12.42
CA GLN A 17 3.16 -3.09 13.59
C GLN A 17 4.59 -2.55 13.42
N VAL A 18 5.50 -3.29 12.79
CA VAL A 18 6.90 -2.85 12.60
C VAL A 18 7.02 -1.62 11.69
N GLN A 19 6.12 -1.46 10.74
CA GLN A 19 6.17 -0.35 9.78
C GLN A 19 6.12 1.02 10.47
N PRO A 20 5.09 1.33 11.29
CA PRO A 20 5.04 2.60 12.02
C PRO A 20 6.15 2.72 13.08
N ILE A 21 6.52 1.65 13.77
CA ILE A 21 7.61 1.68 14.77
C ILE A 21 8.91 2.18 14.13
N ILE A 22 9.35 1.54 13.06
CA ILE A 22 10.61 1.89 12.40
C ILE A 22 10.53 3.24 11.68
N ALA A 23 9.40 3.54 11.02
CA ALA A 23 9.20 4.83 10.39
C ALA A 23 9.29 5.98 11.43
N ARG A 24 8.62 5.84 12.57
CA ARG A 24 8.69 6.81 13.67
C ARG A 24 10.12 6.96 14.21
N TYR A 25 10.89 5.87 14.23
CA TYR A 25 12.27 5.89 14.70
C TYR A 25 13.19 6.69 13.77
N ILE A 26 13.02 6.55 12.45
CA ILE A 26 13.91 7.18 11.46
C ILE A 26 13.46 8.59 11.04
N LEU A 27 12.16 8.94 11.21
CA LEU A 27 11.64 10.26 10.83
C LEU A 27 12.48 11.44 11.33
N PRO A 28 12.89 11.51 12.62
CA PRO A 28 13.71 12.62 13.13
C PRO A 28 15.11 12.68 12.49
N TRP A 29 15.60 11.57 11.96
CA TRP A 29 16.93 11.50 11.36
C TRP A 29 16.96 12.04 9.93
N PHE A 30 15.86 11.89 9.20
CA PHE A 30 15.76 12.21 7.77
C PHE A 30 14.82 13.39 7.46
N GLY A 31 14.39 14.14 8.46
CA GLY A 31 13.71 15.43 8.28
C GLY A 31 12.18 15.44 8.38
N GLY A 32 11.53 14.39 8.88
CA GLY A 32 10.11 14.39 9.25
C GLY A 32 9.10 14.58 8.08
N THR A 33 9.57 14.52 6.84
CA THR A 33 8.73 14.76 5.64
C THR A 33 7.92 13.53 5.22
N PRO A 34 6.81 13.71 4.47
CA PRO A 34 6.04 12.59 3.90
C PRO A 34 6.89 11.62 3.08
N ALA A 35 7.96 12.11 2.41
CA ALA A 35 8.84 11.30 1.59
C ALA A 35 9.63 10.25 2.39
N VAL A 36 9.99 10.52 3.63
CA VAL A 36 10.62 9.53 4.52
C VAL A 36 9.67 8.35 4.77
N TRP A 37 8.40 8.66 5.04
CA TRP A 37 7.37 7.66 5.23
C TRP A 37 7.11 6.85 3.95
N THR A 38 6.90 7.51 2.81
CA THR A 38 6.62 6.82 1.55
C THR A 38 7.81 5.99 1.07
N THR A 39 9.05 6.42 1.37
CA THR A 39 10.27 5.62 1.15
C THR A 39 10.30 4.36 2.03
N ALA A 40 9.97 4.48 3.31
CA ALA A 40 9.84 3.33 4.19
C ALA A 40 8.75 2.37 3.68
N MET A 41 7.61 2.88 3.22
CA MET A 41 6.54 2.07 2.61
C MET A 41 7.01 1.35 1.34
N LEU A 42 7.78 2.01 0.47
CA LEU A 42 8.39 1.38 -0.71
C LEU A 42 9.30 0.22 -0.28
N PHE A 43 10.16 0.44 0.72
CA PHE A 43 11.00 -0.63 1.25
C PHE A 43 10.18 -1.82 1.74
N PHE A 44 9.14 -1.60 2.56
CA PHE A 44 8.29 -2.67 3.07
C PHE A 44 7.53 -3.40 1.95
N GLN A 45 7.12 -2.72 0.90
CA GLN A 45 6.50 -3.34 -0.28
C GLN A 45 7.50 -4.22 -1.04
N MET A 46 8.74 -3.78 -1.19
CA MET A 46 9.80 -4.58 -1.82
C MET A 46 10.14 -5.84 -0.99
N MET A 47 10.19 -5.70 0.33
CA MET A 47 10.42 -6.85 1.24
C MET A 47 9.21 -7.80 1.28
N LEU A 48 8.00 -7.28 1.18
CA LEU A 48 6.79 -8.09 1.02
C LEU A 48 6.84 -8.92 -0.27
N LEU A 49 7.22 -8.28 -1.38
CA LEU A 49 7.43 -8.95 -2.66
C LEU A 49 8.51 -10.04 -2.53
N ALA A 50 9.64 -9.74 -1.89
CA ALA A 50 10.71 -10.71 -1.67
C ALA A 50 10.22 -11.94 -0.88
N GLY A 51 9.42 -11.74 0.19
CA GLY A 51 8.80 -12.83 0.95
C GLY A 51 7.82 -13.67 0.12
N TYR A 52 7.06 -13.04 -0.77
CA TYR A 52 6.13 -13.75 -1.66
C TYR A 52 6.86 -14.49 -2.79
N VAL A 53 7.93 -13.92 -3.34
CA VAL A 53 8.84 -14.60 -4.28
C VAL A 53 9.46 -15.83 -3.62
N TYR A 54 10.01 -15.66 -2.42
CA TYR A 54 10.55 -16.76 -1.62
C TYR A 54 9.53 -17.88 -1.46
N THR A 55 8.31 -17.56 -1.00
CA THR A 55 7.24 -18.55 -0.85
C THR A 55 6.89 -19.24 -2.16
N HIS A 56 6.71 -18.47 -3.24
CA HIS A 56 6.36 -19.02 -4.55
C HIS A 56 7.45 -19.98 -5.06
N LEU A 57 8.71 -19.61 -4.93
CA LEU A 57 9.84 -20.44 -5.36
C LEU A 57 9.95 -21.75 -4.57
N ILE A 58 9.84 -21.70 -3.24
CA ILE A 58 9.94 -22.91 -2.44
C ILE A 58 8.74 -23.83 -2.61
N VAL A 59 7.52 -23.28 -2.76
CA VAL A 59 6.29 -24.06 -2.97
C VAL A 59 6.26 -24.71 -4.35
N SER A 60 6.80 -24.03 -5.37
CA SER A 60 6.81 -24.55 -6.75
C SER A 60 7.95 -25.54 -7.04
N ARG A 61 9.10 -25.41 -6.36
CA ARG A 61 10.30 -26.18 -6.68
C ARG A 61 10.67 -27.25 -5.66
N LEU A 62 10.21 -27.14 -4.41
CA LEU A 62 10.62 -28.03 -3.33
C LEU A 62 9.48 -28.92 -2.85
N SER A 63 9.83 -30.14 -2.40
CA SER A 63 8.89 -30.99 -1.66
C SER A 63 8.56 -30.35 -0.30
N VAL A 64 7.37 -30.63 0.26
CA VAL A 64 6.92 -30.02 1.53
C VAL A 64 7.94 -30.19 2.66
N ARG A 65 8.62 -31.34 2.73
CA ARG A 65 9.67 -31.56 3.74
C ARG A 65 10.84 -30.60 3.57
N ARG A 66 11.32 -30.38 2.33
CA ARG A 66 12.42 -29.43 2.06
C ARG A 66 11.96 -27.99 2.30
N GLN A 67 10.72 -27.66 1.99
CA GLN A 67 10.13 -26.35 2.33
C GLN A 67 10.19 -26.09 3.84
N VAL A 68 9.75 -27.06 4.65
CA VAL A 68 9.75 -26.97 6.11
C VAL A 68 11.17 -26.78 6.65
N LEU A 69 12.13 -27.60 6.23
CA LEU A 69 13.54 -27.50 6.70
C LEU A 69 14.15 -26.15 6.36
N LEU A 70 14.00 -25.71 5.10
CA LEU A 70 14.54 -24.42 4.67
C LEU A 70 13.89 -23.26 5.44
N HIS A 71 12.56 -23.30 5.61
CA HIS A 71 11.86 -22.24 6.33
C HIS A 71 12.24 -22.18 7.81
N MET A 72 12.38 -23.33 8.48
CA MET A 72 12.87 -23.39 9.87
C MET A 72 14.28 -22.82 10.01
N PHE A 73 15.18 -23.17 9.08
CA PHE A 73 16.53 -22.60 9.06
C PHE A 73 16.50 -21.08 8.91
N MET A 74 15.73 -20.56 7.96
CA MET A 74 15.61 -19.11 7.72
C MET A 74 14.98 -18.36 8.89
N LEU A 75 13.98 -18.96 9.57
CA LEU A 75 13.38 -18.40 10.79
C LEU A 75 14.41 -18.27 11.91
N VAL A 76 15.22 -19.33 12.17
CA VAL A 76 16.26 -19.29 13.21
C VAL A 76 17.35 -18.29 12.82
N PHE A 77 17.79 -18.30 11.55
CA PHE A 77 18.78 -17.34 11.04
C PHE A 77 18.32 -15.89 11.21
N SER A 78 17.03 -15.61 11.03
CA SER A 78 16.48 -14.25 11.15
C SER A 78 16.59 -13.66 12.57
N LEU A 79 16.77 -14.50 13.60
CA LEU A 79 16.98 -14.05 14.99
C LEU A 79 18.30 -13.27 15.18
N VAL A 80 19.28 -13.48 14.29
CA VAL A 80 20.58 -12.76 14.34
C VAL A 80 20.39 -11.24 14.12
N PHE A 81 19.29 -10.84 13.47
CA PHE A 81 18.96 -9.44 13.17
C PHE A 81 18.20 -8.73 14.30
N LEU A 82 18.03 -9.36 15.45
CA LEU A 82 17.39 -8.76 16.62
C LEU A 82 18.43 -8.18 17.60
N PRO A 83 18.11 -7.12 18.34
CA PRO A 83 16.89 -6.31 18.23
C PRO A 83 16.86 -5.43 16.95
N ILE A 84 15.67 -5.11 16.45
CA ILE A 84 15.49 -4.27 15.25
C ILE A 84 15.79 -2.79 15.48
N THR A 85 16.43 -2.44 16.59
CA THR A 85 16.75 -1.05 16.95
C THR A 85 17.85 -0.51 16.05
N PRO A 86 17.61 0.54 15.24
CA PRO A 86 18.66 1.15 14.44
C PRO A 86 19.75 1.77 15.32
N ALA A 87 21.01 1.49 15.03
CA ALA A 87 22.13 2.05 15.77
C ALA A 87 22.45 3.47 15.33
N ASP A 88 22.96 4.29 16.24
CA ASP A 88 23.22 5.72 16.02
C ASP A 88 24.20 6.04 14.87
N TYR A 89 25.08 5.11 14.51
CA TYR A 89 26.01 5.31 13.39
C TYR A 89 25.32 5.34 12.00
N TRP A 90 24.04 4.93 11.93
CA TRP A 90 23.22 5.06 10.73
C TRP A 90 22.62 6.43 10.50
N LYS A 91 22.75 7.34 11.46
CA LYS A 91 22.30 8.74 11.29
C LYS A 91 23.00 9.37 10.09
N PRO A 92 22.28 10.09 9.21
CA PRO A 92 22.87 10.72 8.04
C PRO A 92 23.95 11.73 8.43
N LYS A 93 25.08 11.69 7.71
CA LYS A 93 26.22 12.60 7.91
C LYS A 93 26.21 13.78 6.94
N GLY A 94 25.08 14.01 6.24
CA GLY A 94 24.95 15.09 5.25
C GLY A 94 25.29 14.68 3.82
N ASP A 95 25.97 13.56 3.61
CA ASP A 95 26.37 13.06 2.30
C ASP A 95 25.44 11.93 1.81
N GLY A 96 25.02 11.99 0.54
CA GLY A 96 24.27 10.92 -0.13
C GLY A 96 22.77 11.16 -0.26
N THR A 97 22.12 10.26 -1.01
CA THR A 97 20.68 10.31 -1.26
C THR A 97 19.88 9.70 -0.10
N PRO A 98 18.97 10.45 0.55
CA PRO A 98 18.21 9.97 1.71
C PRO A 98 17.47 8.65 1.43
N LEU A 99 16.91 8.49 0.24
CA LEU A 99 16.19 7.28 -0.17
C LEU A 99 17.07 6.02 -0.06
N VAL A 100 18.32 6.08 -0.55
CA VAL A 100 19.25 4.95 -0.51
C VAL A 100 19.70 4.66 0.92
N GLN A 101 19.98 5.70 1.70
CA GLN A 101 20.38 5.58 3.11
C GLN A 101 19.27 4.93 3.94
N ILE A 102 18.01 5.37 3.77
CA ILE A 102 16.85 4.76 4.43
C ILE A 102 16.70 3.29 4.03
N ALA A 103 16.79 2.99 2.72
CA ALA A 103 16.63 1.63 2.22
C ALA A 103 17.70 0.66 2.79
N ILE A 104 18.97 1.07 2.84
CA ILE A 104 20.07 0.27 3.41
C ILE A 104 19.88 0.08 4.91
N LEU A 105 19.59 1.16 5.64
CA LEU A 105 19.32 1.10 7.08
C LEU A 105 18.20 0.12 7.39
N LEU A 106 17.07 0.22 6.70
CA LEU A 106 15.92 -0.67 6.90
C LEU A 106 16.24 -2.12 6.53
N PHE A 107 17.03 -2.32 5.46
CA PHE A 107 17.41 -3.67 5.04
C PHE A 107 18.26 -4.37 6.10
N VAL A 108 19.23 -3.68 6.67
CA VAL A 108 20.13 -4.25 7.70
C VAL A 108 19.39 -4.47 9.03
N THR A 109 18.48 -3.56 9.41
CA THR A 109 17.84 -3.62 10.74
C THR A 109 16.62 -4.55 10.76
N VAL A 110 15.75 -4.50 9.73
CA VAL A 110 14.46 -5.19 9.76
C VAL A 110 14.22 -6.10 8.55
N GLY A 111 15.05 -6.03 7.52
CA GLY A 111 14.78 -6.69 6.23
C GLY A 111 14.54 -8.19 6.35
N MET A 112 15.45 -8.94 7.00
CA MET A 112 15.32 -10.39 7.13
C MET A 112 14.14 -10.82 8.02
N PRO A 113 13.93 -10.26 9.22
CA PRO A 113 12.73 -10.50 10.00
C PRO A 113 11.44 -10.20 9.21
N TYR A 114 11.41 -9.11 8.45
CA TYR A 114 10.25 -8.74 7.65
C TYR A 114 9.95 -9.74 6.53
N ILE A 115 10.97 -10.22 5.82
CA ILE A 115 10.80 -11.28 4.81
C ILE A 115 10.18 -12.54 5.43
N MET A 116 10.58 -12.92 6.66
CA MET A 116 10.04 -14.09 7.33
C MET A 116 8.56 -13.91 7.71
N VAL A 117 8.17 -12.79 8.31
CA VAL A 117 6.75 -12.56 8.64
C VAL A 117 5.89 -12.41 7.38
N SER A 118 6.41 -11.78 6.31
CA SER A 118 5.67 -11.60 5.06
C SER A 118 5.46 -12.91 4.28
N SER A 119 6.44 -13.80 4.29
CA SER A 119 6.36 -15.12 3.63
C SER A 119 5.42 -16.09 4.34
N THR A 120 5.12 -15.85 5.62
CA THR A 120 4.40 -16.80 6.48
C THR A 120 2.96 -17.03 6.01
N ALA A 121 2.18 -15.99 5.76
CA ALA A 121 0.77 -16.14 5.41
C ALA A 121 0.55 -16.98 4.13
N PRO A 122 1.19 -16.70 2.97
CA PRO A 122 1.03 -17.50 1.78
C PRO A 122 1.61 -18.92 1.92
N LEU A 123 2.70 -19.11 2.67
CA LEU A 123 3.29 -20.41 2.89
C LEU A 123 2.40 -21.31 3.76
N ILE A 124 1.92 -20.79 4.88
CA ILE A 124 1.04 -21.49 5.81
C ILE A 124 -0.30 -21.85 5.12
N GLN A 125 -0.85 -20.97 4.30
CA GLN A 125 -2.05 -21.29 3.51
C GLN A 125 -1.79 -22.42 2.51
N SER A 126 -0.62 -22.43 1.84
CA SER A 126 -0.23 -23.53 0.95
C SER A 126 -0.08 -24.86 1.71
N TRP A 127 0.52 -24.86 2.90
CA TRP A 127 0.64 -26.06 3.72
C TRP A 127 -0.71 -26.51 4.27
N PHE A 128 -1.57 -25.56 4.65
CA PHE A 128 -2.92 -25.87 5.15
C PHE A 128 -3.79 -26.56 4.10
N THR A 129 -3.76 -26.10 2.85
CA THR A 129 -4.52 -26.72 1.76
C THR A 129 -4.07 -28.16 1.47
N LYS A 130 -2.79 -28.46 1.68
CA LYS A 130 -2.21 -29.81 1.51
C LYS A 130 -2.55 -30.74 2.68
N THR A 131 -2.52 -30.21 3.93
CA THR A 131 -2.78 -31.00 5.13
C THR A 131 -4.25 -31.11 5.50
N HIS A 132 -5.10 -30.19 5.03
CA HIS A 132 -6.53 -30.12 5.32
C HIS A 132 -7.37 -29.90 4.04
N PRO A 133 -7.40 -30.84 3.09
CA PRO A 133 -7.99 -30.61 1.75
C PRO A 133 -9.51 -30.37 1.77
N LYS A 134 -10.20 -30.74 2.86
CA LYS A 134 -11.64 -30.52 3.05
C LYS A 134 -11.99 -29.15 3.65
N LYS A 135 -10.99 -28.36 4.12
CA LYS A 135 -11.23 -27.08 4.76
C LYS A 135 -10.79 -25.92 3.87
N SER A 136 -11.60 -24.85 3.84
CA SER A 136 -11.28 -23.65 3.08
C SER A 136 -10.15 -22.84 3.73
N PRO A 137 -9.11 -22.40 3.01
CA PRO A 137 -8.05 -21.55 3.51
C PRO A 137 -8.50 -20.10 3.72
N TYR A 138 -9.67 -19.70 3.24
CA TYR A 138 -10.15 -18.32 3.31
C TYR A 138 -10.35 -17.78 4.73
N ARG A 139 -10.64 -18.68 5.70
CA ARG A 139 -10.69 -18.28 7.13
C ARG A 139 -9.33 -17.85 7.65
N LEU A 140 -8.25 -18.45 7.18
CA LEU A 140 -6.88 -18.05 7.53
C LEU A 140 -6.54 -16.70 6.92
N TYR A 141 -7.05 -16.41 5.73
CA TYR A 141 -6.89 -15.11 5.08
C TYR A 141 -7.61 -13.99 5.85
N ALA A 142 -8.85 -14.21 6.24
CA ALA A 142 -9.59 -13.25 7.07
C ALA A 142 -8.87 -12.96 8.40
N LEU A 143 -8.33 -14.01 9.04
CA LEU A 143 -7.57 -13.89 10.27
C LEU A 143 -6.25 -13.11 10.09
N SER A 144 -5.55 -13.33 8.97
CA SER A 144 -4.37 -12.55 8.57
C SER A 144 -4.70 -11.07 8.47
N ASN A 145 -5.77 -10.73 7.75
CA ASN A 145 -6.20 -9.34 7.58
C ASN A 145 -6.59 -8.69 8.92
N THR A 146 -7.28 -9.43 9.79
CA THR A 146 -7.61 -8.96 11.15
C THR A 146 -6.35 -8.70 11.96
N GLY A 147 -5.37 -9.60 11.90
CA GLY A 147 -4.07 -9.41 12.56
C GLY A 147 -3.34 -8.16 12.05
N SER A 148 -3.31 -7.95 10.72
CA SER A 148 -2.72 -6.78 10.08
C SER A 148 -3.38 -5.48 10.55
N PHE A 149 -4.70 -5.45 10.55
CA PHE A 149 -5.49 -4.29 10.95
C PHE A 149 -5.28 -3.93 12.42
N LEU A 150 -5.33 -4.93 13.31
CA LEU A 150 -5.07 -4.73 14.73
C LEU A 150 -3.61 -4.33 14.99
N GLY A 151 -2.65 -4.91 14.27
CA GLY A 151 -1.24 -4.53 14.34
C GLY A 151 -1.03 -3.06 14.00
N LEU A 152 -1.65 -2.57 12.92
CA LEU A 152 -1.56 -1.18 12.52
C LEU A 152 -2.26 -0.23 13.50
N LEU A 153 -3.52 -0.53 13.87
CA LEU A 153 -4.31 0.34 14.75
C LEU A 153 -3.79 0.35 16.20
N SER A 154 -3.20 -0.74 16.68
CA SER A 154 -2.62 -0.75 18.02
C SER A 154 -1.47 0.25 18.16
N TYR A 155 -0.83 0.65 17.06
CA TYR A 155 0.30 1.56 17.13
C TYR A 155 -0.07 2.95 17.65
N PRO A 156 -0.95 3.75 17.00
CA PRO A 156 -1.26 5.10 17.45
C PRO A 156 -2.02 5.15 18.77
N PHE A 157 -2.80 4.11 19.11
CA PHE A 157 -3.68 4.12 20.28
C PHE A 157 -3.09 3.46 21.52
N LEU A 158 -2.16 2.51 21.36
CA LEU A 158 -1.61 1.74 22.49
C LEU A 158 -0.07 1.82 22.54
N ILE A 159 0.62 1.57 21.42
CA ILE A 159 2.08 1.40 21.45
C ILE A 159 2.79 2.74 21.56
N GLU A 160 2.43 3.69 20.71
CA GLU A 160 3.08 5.01 20.67
C GLU A 160 2.85 5.82 21.96
N PRO A 161 1.64 5.89 22.55
CA PRO A 161 1.41 6.63 23.78
C PRO A 161 2.03 5.99 25.03
N LEU A 162 2.18 4.66 25.07
CA LEU A 162 2.58 3.95 26.30
C LEU A 162 4.08 3.64 26.36
N PHE A 163 4.77 3.56 25.22
CA PHE A 163 6.16 3.07 25.17
C PHE A 163 7.07 4.04 24.42
N GLY A 164 8.24 4.32 24.99
CA GLY A 164 9.33 5.01 24.27
C GLY A 164 9.89 4.16 23.13
N LEU A 165 10.48 4.79 22.11
CA LEU A 165 10.91 4.14 20.85
C LEU A 165 11.81 2.92 21.05
N ASN A 166 12.77 2.97 21.96
CA ASN A 166 13.64 1.82 22.25
C ASN A 166 12.88 0.62 22.84
N ASN A 167 11.89 0.89 23.71
CA ASN A 167 11.04 -0.17 24.25
C ASN A 167 10.13 -0.76 23.18
N GLN A 168 9.63 0.07 22.26
CA GLN A 168 8.81 -0.42 21.14
C GLN A 168 9.57 -1.43 20.28
N THR A 169 10.83 -1.14 19.91
CA THR A 169 11.66 -2.05 19.11
C THR A 169 12.02 -3.33 19.88
N LEU A 170 12.25 -3.24 21.20
CA LEU A 170 12.54 -4.39 22.05
C LEU A 170 11.29 -5.29 22.23
N ILE A 171 10.13 -4.70 22.50
CA ILE A 171 8.85 -5.42 22.62
C ILE A 171 8.54 -6.16 21.32
N TRP A 172 8.69 -5.47 20.17
CA TRP A 172 8.49 -6.11 18.87
C TRP A 172 9.47 -7.25 18.64
N SER A 173 10.75 -7.08 18.97
CA SER A 173 11.79 -8.10 18.84
C SER A 173 11.49 -9.33 19.69
N THR A 174 11.02 -9.14 20.92
CA THR A 174 10.60 -10.22 21.82
C THR A 174 9.37 -10.96 21.26
N ALA A 175 8.37 -10.22 20.78
CA ALA A 175 7.19 -10.80 20.15
C ALA A 175 7.54 -11.55 18.86
N TYR A 176 8.56 -11.08 18.10
CA TYR A 176 9.09 -11.78 16.94
C TYR A 176 9.76 -13.11 17.35
N GLY A 177 10.51 -13.13 18.44
CA GLY A 177 11.06 -14.38 18.98
C GLY A 177 9.97 -15.41 19.31
N LEU A 178 8.87 -14.96 19.92
CA LEU A 178 7.70 -15.80 20.18
C LEU A 178 7.06 -16.29 18.86
N PHE A 179 6.93 -15.41 17.87
CA PHE A 179 6.46 -15.77 16.52
C PHE A 179 7.33 -16.89 15.91
N VAL A 180 8.65 -16.81 16.02
CA VAL A 180 9.55 -17.85 15.53
C VAL A 180 9.26 -19.18 16.22
N LEU A 181 9.11 -19.23 17.54
CA LEU A 181 8.78 -20.45 18.28
C LEU A 181 7.45 -21.08 17.82
N VAL A 182 6.41 -20.27 17.67
CA VAL A 182 5.09 -20.74 17.19
C VAL A 182 5.16 -21.21 15.73
N SER A 183 5.96 -20.54 14.89
CA SER A 183 6.18 -20.93 13.49
C SER A 183 6.96 -22.26 13.38
N LEU A 184 7.95 -22.47 14.25
CA LEU A 184 8.66 -23.75 14.33
C LEU A 184 7.72 -24.88 14.76
N TRP A 185 6.87 -24.65 15.75
CA TRP A 185 5.83 -25.61 16.15
C TRP A 185 4.91 -25.98 15.00
N THR A 186 4.42 -24.97 14.25
CA THR A 186 3.58 -25.19 13.07
C THR A 186 4.32 -25.99 12.00
N SER A 187 5.59 -25.66 11.77
CA SER A 187 6.44 -26.37 10.80
C SER A 187 6.64 -27.84 11.15
N ILE A 188 6.85 -28.15 12.43
CA ILE A 188 6.94 -29.53 12.95
C ILE A 188 5.61 -30.28 12.75
N THR A 189 4.47 -29.61 13.03
CA THR A 189 3.14 -30.20 12.82
C THR A 189 2.91 -30.57 11.36
N VAL A 190 3.30 -29.68 10.42
CA VAL A 190 3.25 -29.95 8.98
C VAL A 190 4.14 -31.13 8.59
N TRP A 191 5.38 -31.15 9.11
CA TRP A 191 6.32 -32.25 8.86
C TRP A 191 5.76 -33.61 9.26
N GLN A 192 5.14 -33.69 10.43
CA GLN A 192 4.54 -34.91 10.94
C GLN A 192 3.33 -35.36 10.11
N SER A 193 2.48 -34.39 9.68
CA SER A 193 1.30 -34.65 8.85
C SER A 193 1.68 -35.24 7.50
N VAL A 194 2.72 -34.72 6.86
CA VAL A 194 3.19 -35.19 5.54
C VAL A 194 3.84 -36.59 5.60
N LYS A 195 4.34 -37.03 6.75
CA LYS A 195 4.82 -38.41 6.95
C LYS A 195 3.71 -39.45 6.78
N ASN A 196 2.46 -39.08 7.10
CA ASN A 196 1.30 -39.97 7.09
C ASN A 196 0.53 -39.96 5.76
N GLU A 197 0.80 -39.00 4.86
CA GLU A 197 -0.01 -38.77 3.64
C GLU A 197 0.53 -39.37 2.34
N ILE A 198 1.48 -40.31 2.35
CA ILE A 198 2.03 -40.94 1.13
C ILE A 198 0.94 -41.66 0.28
N LYS A 199 -0.32 -41.72 0.72
CA LYS A 199 -1.42 -42.48 0.08
C LYS A 199 -2.52 -41.66 -0.63
N TYR A 200 -2.55 -40.33 -0.56
CA TYR A 200 -3.61 -39.57 -1.23
C TYR A 200 -3.08 -38.80 -2.46
N LYS A 201 -3.17 -39.40 -3.63
CA LYS A 201 -3.13 -38.68 -4.92
C LYS A 201 -4.42 -37.84 -5.02
N ILE A 202 -4.29 -36.51 -4.87
CA ILE A 202 -5.38 -35.57 -5.20
C ILE A 202 -5.66 -35.73 -6.69
N PRO A 203 -6.92 -35.98 -7.13
CA PRO A 203 -7.25 -36.07 -8.55
C PRO A 203 -6.86 -34.75 -9.21
N ASN A 204 -6.01 -34.84 -10.24
CA ASN A 204 -5.70 -33.71 -11.14
C ASN A 204 -6.99 -33.36 -11.92
N ARG A 205 -7.86 -32.54 -11.34
CA ARG A 205 -8.82 -31.82 -12.16
C ARG A 205 -8.01 -30.81 -12.97
N GLU A 206 -8.01 -30.97 -14.29
CA GLU A 206 -7.46 -30.02 -15.25
C GLU A 206 -8.14 -28.67 -15.04
N GLU A 207 -7.49 -27.79 -14.30
CA GLU A 207 -7.97 -26.44 -14.06
C GLU A 207 -7.30 -25.53 -15.08
N ARG A 208 -8.11 -24.82 -15.87
CA ARG A 208 -7.59 -23.83 -16.82
C ARG A 208 -6.75 -22.77 -16.06
N PRO A 209 -5.53 -22.50 -16.51
CA PRO A 209 -4.72 -21.43 -15.94
C PRO A 209 -5.42 -20.07 -16.14
N SER A 210 -5.21 -19.13 -15.22
CA SER A 210 -5.66 -17.75 -15.39
C SER A 210 -5.14 -17.16 -16.69
N SER A 211 -5.96 -16.38 -17.38
CA SER A 211 -5.59 -15.75 -18.64
C SER A 211 -4.44 -14.75 -18.44
N ARG A 212 -3.72 -14.42 -19.51
CA ARG A 212 -2.72 -13.35 -19.47
C ARG A 212 -3.37 -12.01 -19.10
N PHE A 213 -4.57 -11.79 -19.58
CA PHE A 213 -5.35 -10.60 -19.31
C PHE A 213 -5.70 -10.47 -17.82
N ASP A 214 -6.20 -11.55 -17.17
CA ASP A 214 -6.49 -11.53 -15.75
C ASP A 214 -5.23 -11.17 -14.91
N ARG A 215 -4.07 -11.72 -15.28
CA ARG A 215 -2.80 -11.43 -14.59
C ARG A 215 -2.37 -9.98 -14.73
N ILE A 216 -2.57 -9.37 -15.89
CA ILE A 216 -2.33 -7.94 -16.12
C ILE A 216 -3.27 -7.11 -15.25
N LEU A 217 -4.56 -7.46 -15.19
CA LEU A 217 -5.52 -6.78 -14.32
C LEU A 217 -5.15 -6.90 -12.83
N TRP A 218 -4.70 -8.07 -12.37
CA TRP A 218 -4.22 -8.22 -10.97
C TRP A 218 -3.08 -7.26 -10.67
N LEU A 219 -2.13 -7.15 -11.59
CA LEU A 219 -1.00 -6.24 -11.46
C LEU A 219 -1.44 -4.77 -11.45
N LEU A 220 -2.26 -4.36 -12.42
CA LEU A 220 -2.67 -2.97 -12.59
C LEU A 220 -3.59 -2.50 -11.46
N LEU A 221 -4.58 -3.31 -11.06
CA LEU A 221 -5.49 -2.98 -9.93
C LEU A 221 -4.70 -2.83 -8.62
N SER A 222 -3.75 -3.74 -8.38
CA SER A 222 -2.91 -3.70 -7.20
C SER A 222 -1.97 -2.48 -7.21
N ALA A 223 -1.33 -2.20 -8.35
CA ALA A 223 -0.46 -1.04 -8.52
C ALA A 223 -1.25 0.26 -8.30
N THR A 224 -2.43 0.39 -8.92
CA THR A 224 -3.28 1.58 -8.77
C THR A 224 -3.71 1.78 -7.32
N GLY A 225 -4.12 0.73 -6.61
CA GLY A 225 -4.47 0.84 -5.18
C GLY A 225 -3.32 1.37 -4.33
N VAL A 226 -2.07 0.94 -4.60
CA VAL A 226 -0.89 1.44 -3.89
C VAL A 226 -0.54 2.87 -4.33
N VAL A 227 -0.66 3.21 -5.61
CA VAL A 227 -0.45 4.60 -6.08
C VAL A 227 -1.43 5.54 -5.41
N VAL A 228 -2.72 5.19 -5.35
CA VAL A 228 -3.75 5.97 -4.61
C VAL A 228 -3.35 6.16 -3.15
N LEU A 229 -2.96 5.07 -2.47
CA LEU A 229 -2.53 5.12 -1.07
C LEU A 229 -1.38 6.12 -0.87
N LEU A 230 -0.29 5.97 -1.62
CA LEU A 230 0.91 6.77 -1.40
C LEU A 230 0.75 8.20 -1.89
N ALA A 231 0.12 8.41 -3.04
CA ALA A 231 -0.09 9.73 -3.61
C ALA A 231 -1.08 10.56 -2.78
N ALA A 232 -2.16 9.95 -2.28
CA ALA A 232 -3.09 10.62 -1.36
C ALA A 232 -2.43 10.92 -0.01
N THR A 233 -1.52 10.04 0.46
CA THR A 233 -0.73 10.31 1.68
C THR A 233 0.17 11.53 1.48
N ASN A 234 0.85 11.64 0.34
CA ASN A 234 1.67 12.82 0.02
C ASN A 234 0.82 14.10 -0.03
N GLN A 235 -0.33 14.05 -0.69
CA GLN A 235 -1.24 15.19 -0.81
C GLN A 235 -1.81 15.60 0.55
N LEU A 236 -2.31 14.65 1.34
CA LEU A 236 -2.89 14.90 2.65
C LEU A 236 -1.86 15.46 3.63
N CYS A 237 -0.64 14.92 3.64
CA CYS A 237 0.43 15.37 4.55
C CYS A 237 1.11 16.67 4.08
N LYS A 238 0.97 17.08 2.81
CA LYS A 238 1.41 18.39 2.31
C LYS A 238 0.57 19.52 2.90
N ASP A 239 -0.75 19.30 2.93
CA ASP A 239 -1.70 20.34 3.32
C ASP A 239 -1.94 20.37 4.84
N VAL A 240 -1.60 19.28 5.55
CA VAL A 240 -1.91 19.04 6.96
C VAL A 240 -0.64 18.65 7.73
N ALA A 241 0.38 19.49 7.71
CA ALA A 241 1.70 19.20 8.27
C ALA A 241 1.73 18.94 9.81
N VAL A 242 0.67 19.23 10.54
CA VAL A 242 0.69 19.34 12.02
C VAL A 242 0.08 18.14 12.75
N ILE A 243 -0.64 17.23 12.07
CA ILE A 243 -1.26 16.08 12.76
C ILE A 243 -0.28 14.89 12.78
N PRO A 244 0.26 14.53 13.96
CA PRO A 244 1.10 13.36 14.10
C PRO A 244 0.36 12.09 13.62
N LEU A 245 1.08 11.21 12.92
CA LEU A 245 0.56 9.90 12.48
C LEU A 245 -0.61 9.97 11.47
N LEU A 246 -0.90 11.13 10.87
CA LEU A 246 -1.96 11.28 9.86
C LEU A 246 -1.77 10.30 8.69
N TRP A 247 -0.53 9.96 8.34
CA TRP A 247 -0.18 8.99 7.30
C TRP A 247 -0.66 7.55 7.60
N ILE A 248 -0.98 7.21 8.86
CA ILE A 248 -1.57 5.90 9.20
C ILE A 248 -3.01 5.79 8.69
N LEU A 249 -3.74 6.89 8.57
CA LEU A 249 -5.14 6.88 8.15
C LEU A 249 -5.33 6.32 6.73
N PRO A 250 -4.63 6.80 5.68
CA PRO A 250 -4.74 6.21 4.34
C PRO A 250 -4.37 4.71 4.32
N LEU A 251 -3.33 4.30 5.04
CA LEU A 251 -2.94 2.90 5.13
C LEU A 251 -4.01 2.05 5.84
N THR A 252 -4.65 2.58 6.88
CA THR A 252 -5.77 1.92 7.57
C THR A 252 -6.95 1.69 6.63
N LEU A 253 -7.31 2.70 5.83
CA LEU A 253 -8.39 2.62 4.84
C LEU A 253 -8.07 1.62 3.71
N TYR A 254 -6.83 1.60 3.25
CA TYR A 254 -6.32 0.62 2.29
C TYR A 254 -6.47 -0.81 2.82
N LEU A 255 -6.04 -1.08 4.07
CA LEU A 255 -6.21 -2.39 4.69
C LEU A 255 -7.68 -2.75 4.93
N LEU A 256 -8.47 -1.78 5.38
CA LEU A 256 -9.90 -1.99 5.62
C LEU A 256 -10.62 -2.40 4.34
N SER A 257 -10.29 -1.81 3.20
CA SER A 257 -10.88 -2.20 1.92
C SER A 257 -10.50 -3.63 1.51
N PHE A 258 -9.29 -4.11 1.80
CA PHE A 258 -8.94 -5.53 1.64
C PHE A 258 -9.75 -6.44 2.56
N ILE A 259 -9.88 -6.07 3.84
CA ILE A 259 -10.65 -6.86 4.83
C ILE A 259 -12.11 -6.98 4.38
N VAL A 260 -12.71 -5.87 3.98
CA VAL A 260 -14.10 -5.83 3.54
C VAL A 260 -14.30 -6.69 2.28
N THR A 261 -13.51 -6.47 1.25
CA THR A 261 -13.71 -7.13 -0.06
C THR A 261 -13.37 -8.61 -0.04
N PHE A 262 -12.36 -9.04 0.73
CA PHE A 262 -11.93 -10.44 0.80
C PHE A 262 -12.58 -11.22 1.94
N GLY A 263 -12.99 -10.54 3.02
CA GLY A 263 -13.66 -11.18 4.16
C GLY A 263 -15.16 -11.32 3.98
N ARG A 264 -15.81 -10.33 3.40
CA ARG A 264 -17.26 -10.28 3.14
C ARG A 264 -17.52 -9.76 1.73
N PRO A 265 -17.35 -10.62 0.70
CA PRO A 265 -17.43 -10.20 -0.71
C PRO A 265 -18.78 -9.61 -1.09
N GLU A 266 -19.86 -9.95 -0.40
CA GLU A 266 -21.19 -9.39 -0.60
C GLU A 266 -21.28 -7.88 -0.32
N TRP A 267 -20.32 -7.33 0.41
CA TRP A 267 -20.23 -5.90 0.67
C TRP A 267 -19.62 -5.11 -0.50
N TYR A 268 -18.99 -5.81 -1.45
CA TYR A 268 -18.59 -5.21 -2.71
C TYR A 268 -19.70 -5.35 -3.75
N TYR A 269 -20.70 -4.46 -3.66
CA TYR A 269 -21.70 -4.30 -4.72
C TYR A 269 -21.22 -3.27 -5.74
N ARG A 270 -20.78 -3.74 -6.92
CA ARG A 270 -20.09 -2.91 -7.94
C ARG A 270 -20.83 -1.59 -8.29
N PRO A 271 -22.17 -1.57 -8.55
CA PRO A 271 -22.85 -0.32 -8.87
C PRO A 271 -22.80 0.71 -7.74
N PHE A 272 -22.97 0.28 -6.49
CA PHE A 272 -22.88 1.14 -5.32
C PHE A 272 -21.47 1.76 -5.20
N TRP A 273 -20.41 0.94 -5.28
CA TRP A 273 -19.04 1.43 -5.16
C TRP A 273 -18.59 2.26 -6.35
N ALA A 274 -19.15 2.02 -7.56
CA ALA A 274 -18.96 2.91 -8.71
C ALA A 274 -19.53 4.31 -8.46
N VAL A 275 -20.74 4.41 -7.90
CA VAL A 275 -21.36 5.70 -7.54
C VAL A 275 -20.54 6.38 -6.42
N MET A 276 -20.17 5.66 -5.35
CA MET A 276 -19.37 6.22 -4.26
C MET A 276 -17.99 6.72 -4.76
N LEU A 277 -17.35 5.98 -5.68
CA LEU A 277 -16.13 6.43 -6.34
C LEU A 277 -16.35 7.75 -7.08
N MET A 278 -17.38 7.86 -7.90
CA MET A 278 -17.65 9.09 -8.66
C MET A 278 -17.93 10.28 -7.74
N LEU A 279 -18.74 10.09 -6.70
CA LEU A 279 -19.01 11.14 -5.72
C LEU A 279 -17.74 11.60 -4.99
N SER A 280 -16.89 10.66 -4.57
CA SER A 280 -15.65 11.00 -3.89
C SER A 280 -14.63 11.66 -4.81
N ILE A 281 -14.52 11.24 -6.08
CA ILE A 281 -13.67 11.91 -7.08
C ILE A 281 -14.19 13.33 -7.37
N THR A 282 -15.50 13.51 -7.54
CA THR A 282 -16.08 14.85 -7.73
C THR A 282 -15.79 15.76 -6.55
N ALA A 283 -15.90 15.24 -5.32
CA ALA A 283 -15.62 16.01 -4.10
C ALA A 283 -14.14 16.42 -4.03
N VAL A 284 -13.21 15.50 -4.36
CA VAL A 284 -11.77 15.85 -4.33
C VAL A 284 -11.38 16.78 -5.48
N VAL A 285 -11.98 16.64 -6.67
CA VAL A 285 -11.78 17.59 -7.78
C VAL A 285 -12.25 18.97 -7.39
N TYR A 286 -13.43 19.06 -6.77
CA TYR A 286 -13.93 20.33 -6.23
C TYR A 286 -12.98 20.92 -5.20
N LEU A 287 -12.49 20.12 -4.25
CA LEU A 287 -11.53 20.55 -3.22
C LEU A 287 -10.23 21.10 -3.84
N LEU A 288 -9.68 20.40 -4.84
CA LEU A 288 -8.46 20.83 -5.54
C LEU A 288 -8.64 22.19 -6.24
N HIS A 289 -9.84 22.49 -6.76
CA HIS A 289 -10.12 23.79 -7.40
C HIS A 289 -10.38 24.92 -6.38
N GLN A 290 -10.78 24.62 -5.15
CA GLN A 290 -10.93 25.62 -4.10
C GLN A 290 -9.58 26.19 -3.63
N ASP A 291 -8.48 25.46 -3.81
CA ASP A 291 -7.13 25.94 -3.54
C ASP A 291 -6.79 27.21 -4.36
N TYR A 292 -7.45 27.44 -5.50
CA TYR A 292 -7.31 28.65 -6.33
C TYR A 292 -8.23 29.80 -5.89
N ALA A 293 -9.33 29.50 -5.21
CA ALA A 293 -10.37 30.48 -4.90
C ALA A 293 -10.17 31.16 -3.56
N ASP A 294 -9.03 30.96 -2.87
CA ASP A 294 -8.77 31.40 -1.49
C ASP A 294 -9.88 31.05 -0.49
N VAL A 295 -10.65 29.99 -0.79
CA VAL A 295 -11.72 29.51 0.08
C VAL A 295 -11.11 28.50 1.08
N GLU A 296 -11.02 28.88 2.33
CA GLU A 296 -10.58 27.98 3.40
C GLU A 296 -11.61 26.86 3.64
N VAL A 297 -11.35 25.68 3.09
CA VAL A 297 -12.10 24.49 3.45
C VAL A 297 -11.56 23.95 4.78
N GLY A 298 -12.44 23.79 5.77
CA GLY A 298 -12.04 23.31 7.10
C GLY A 298 -11.28 21.99 7.04
N LEU A 299 -10.24 21.88 7.86
CA LEU A 299 -9.31 20.74 7.90
C LEU A 299 -9.98 19.37 7.97
N TYR A 300 -11.00 19.20 8.82
CA TYR A 300 -11.73 17.93 8.97
C TYR A 300 -12.46 17.52 7.70
N ILE A 301 -12.97 18.50 6.92
CA ILE A 301 -13.64 18.25 5.65
C ILE A 301 -12.60 17.77 4.62
N GLN A 302 -11.42 18.39 4.57
CA GLN A 302 -10.33 17.94 3.69
C GLN A 302 -9.93 16.50 4.01
N ILE A 303 -9.66 16.17 5.30
CA ILE A 303 -9.33 14.82 5.73
C ILE A 303 -10.44 13.83 5.35
N PHE A 304 -11.69 14.20 5.53
CA PHE A 304 -12.83 13.35 5.16
C PHE A 304 -12.89 13.09 3.65
N ILE A 305 -12.74 14.12 2.81
CA ILE A 305 -12.81 13.99 1.35
C ILE A 305 -11.65 13.13 0.83
N TYR A 306 -10.39 13.38 1.29
CA TYR A 306 -9.25 12.54 0.91
C TYR A 306 -9.42 11.10 1.40
N SER A 307 -9.95 10.90 2.59
CA SER A 307 -10.25 9.55 3.12
C SER A 307 -11.31 8.83 2.31
N ALA A 308 -12.38 9.53 1.91
CA ALA A 308 -13.46 8.98 1.10
C ALA A 308 -12.96 8.54 -0.28
N VAL A 309 -12.13 9.35 -0.95
CA VAL A 309 -11.59 8.98 -2.27
C VAL A 309 -10.58 7.84 -2.18
N VAL A 310 -9.72 7.82 -1.17
CA VAL A 310 -8.80 6.68 -0.93
C VAL A 310 -9.58 5.40 -0.72
N PHE A 311 -10.58 5.43 0.16
CA PHE A 311 -11.40 4.26 0.47
C PHE A 311 -12.21 3.81 -0.75
N GLY A 312 -12.86 4.73 -1.49
CA GLY A 312 -13.61 4.43 -2.70
C GLY A 312 -12.77 3.79 -3.80
N CYS A 313 -11.60 4.39 -4.10
CA CYS A 313 -10.65 3.82 -5.07
C CYS A 313 -10.15 2.44 -4.64
N CYS A 314 -9.75 2.27 -3.38
CA CYS A 314 -9.28 1.00 -2.85
C CYS A 314 -10.38 -0.07 -2.83
N MET A 315 -11.62 0.28 -2.48
CA MET A 315 -12.77 -0.64 -2.54
C MET A 315 -13.01 -1.15 -3.95
N VAL A 316 -12.89 -0.28 -4.96
CA VAL A 316 -13.02 -0.67 -6.37
C VAL A 316 -11.85 -1.58 -6.79
N CYS A 317 -10.61 -1.16 -6.55
CA CYS A 317 -9.43 -1.96 -6.93
C CYS A 317 -9.45 -3.34 -6.28
N HIS A 318 -9.66 -3.43 -4.97
CA HIS A 318 -9.62 -4.69 -4.22
C HIS A 318 -10.87 -5.54 -4.45
N GLY A 319 -12.03 -4.92 -4.68
CA GLY A 319 -13.25 -5.62 -5.04
C GLY A 319 -13.16 -6.31 -6.40
N GLU A 320 -12.59 -5.62 -7.41
CA GLU A 320 -12.35 -6.23 -8.71
C GLU A 320 -11.25 -7.30 -8.66
N LEU A 321 -10.18 -7.09 -7.86
CA LEU A 321 -9.19 -8.14 -7.59
C LEU A 321 -9.84 -9.40 -7.01
N TYR A 322 -10.75 -9.24 -6.03
CA TYR A 322 -11.47 -10.37 -5.45
C TYR A 322 -12.35 -11.09 -6.49
N ARG A 323 -13.02 -10.36 -7.37
CA ARG A 323 -13.86 -10.94 -8.45
C ARG A 323 -13.02 -11.74 -9.44
N LEU A 324 -11.82 -11.27 -9.76
CA LEU A 324 -10.88 -11.89 -10.70
C LEU A 324 -9.98 -12.95 -10.05
N ARG A 325 -10.18 -13.28 -8.76
CA ARG A 325 -9.32 -14.23 -8.05
C ARG A 325 -9.35 -15.63 -8.70
N PRO A 326 -8.21 -16.32 -8.78
CA PRO A 326 -8.14 -17.66 -9.32
C PRO A 326 -8.62 -18.69 -8.28
N LYS A 327 -8.78 -19.93 -8.73
CA LYS A 327 -8.98 -21.07 -7.84
C LYS A 327 -7.73 -21.32 -6.98
N THR A 328 -7.90 -22.09 -5.90
CA THR A 328 -6.89 -22.32 -4.83
C THR A 328 -5.54 -22.81 -5.33
N LYS A 329 -5.47 -23.54 -6.45
CA LYS A 329 -4.21 -24.03 -7.05
C LYS A 329 -3.23 -22.91 -7.44
N TYR A 330 -3.74 -21.76 -7.86
CA TYR A 330 -2.95 -20.62 -8.35
C TYR A 330 -2.84 -19.47 -7.33
N LEU A 331 -3.18 -19.73 -6.09
CA LEU A 331 -3.27 -18.71 -5.03
C LEU A 331 -1.92 -18.02 -4.76
N THR A 332 -0.81 -18.77 -4.72
CA THR A 332 0.53 -18.19 -4.52
C THR A 332 0.96 -17.29 -5.68
N SER A 333 0.58 -17.66 -6.91
CA SER A 333 0.82 -16.82 -8.09
C SER A 333 -0.01 -15.53 -8.01
N PHE A 334 -1.27 -15.61 -7.60
CA PHE A 334 -2.14 -14.45 -7.42
C PHE A 334 -1.57 -13.45 -6.42
N TYR A 335 -1.16 -13.93 -5.25
CA TYR A 335 -0.53 -13.07 -4.24
C TYR A 335 0.81 -12.48 -4.72
N LEU A 336 1.57 -13.23 -5.51
CA LEU A 336 2.80 -12.72 -6.12
C LEU A 336 2.50 -11.55 -7.07
N TYR A 337 1.48 -11.66 -7.94
CA TYR A 337 1.07 -10.57 -8.84
C TYR A 337 0.55 -9.34 -8.07
N ILE A 338 -0.23 -9.54 -7.01
CA ILE A 338 -0.69 -8.46 -6.13
C ILE A 338 0.50 -7.73 -5.50
N SER A 339 1.44 -8.47 -4.94
CA SER A 339 2.62 -7.89 -4.29
C SER A 339 3.54 -7.20 -5.30
N LEU A 340 3.71 -7.78 -6.51
CA LEU A 340 4.47 -7.16 -7.60
C LEU A 340 3.80 -5.85 -8.07
N GLY A 341 2.47 -5.84 -8.22
CA GLY A 341 1.72 -4.63 -8.54
C GLY A 341 1.92 -3.55 -7.47
N GLY A 342 1.82 -3.93 -6.19
CA GLY A 342 2.09 -3.01 -5.08
C GLY A 342 3.50 -2.42 -5.12
N ALA A 343 4.53 -3.25 -5.37
CA ALA A 343 5.91 -2.80 -5.52
C ALA A 343 6.09 -1.84 -6.70
N ILE A 344 5.47 -2.14 -7.85
CA ILE A 344 5.48 -1.25 -9.03
C ILE A 344 4.82 0.09 -8.72
N GLY A 345 3.67 0.10 -8.03
CA GLY A 345 3.02 1.33 -7.58
C GLY A 345 3.89 2.16 -6.64
N GLY A 346 4.57 1.50 -5.71
CA GLY A 346 5.53 2.14 -4.80
C GLY A 346 6.74 2.74 -5.54
N VAL A 347 7.32 2.01 -6.49
CA VAL A 347 8.40 2.51 -7.37
C VAL A 347 7.92 3.71 -8.19
N PHE A 348 6.71 3.64 -8.74
CA PHE A 348 6.15 4.74 -9.51
C PHE A 348 6.06 6.03 -8.67
N VAL A 349 5.48 5.99 -7.48
CA VAL A 349 5.28 7.18 -6.65
C VAL A 349 6.59 7.73 -6.09
N ASN A 350 7.52 6.85 -5.65
CA ASN A 350 8.72 7.30 -4.93
C ASN A 350 9.91 7.59 -5.85
N LEU A 351 9.99 6.95 -7.03
CA LEU A 351 11.13 7.07 -7.93
C LEU A 351 10.76 7.75 -9.25
N LEU A 352 9.69 7.30 -9.92
CA LEU A 352 9.37 7.79 -11.26
C LEU A 352 8.60 9.11 -11.23
N ALA A 353 7.59 9.25 -10.36
CA ALA A 353 6.77 10.44 -10.30
C ALA A 353 7.57 11.72 -9.99
N PRO A 354 8.55 11.73 -9.06
CA PRO A 354 9.39 12.92 -8.82
C PRO A 354 10.28 13.31 -9.99
N LEU A 355 10.60 12.37 -10.91
CA LEU A 355 11.39 12.65 -12.12
C LEU A 355 10.54 13.19 -13.28
N ILE A 356 9.24 12.86 -13.28
CA ILE A 356 8.34 13.18 -14.39
C ILE A 356 7.49 14.41 -14.07
N PHE A 357 7.06 14.55 -12.81
CA PHE A 357 6.06 15.53 -12.38
C PHE A 357 6.67 16.58 -11.46
N LEU A 358 6.39 17.83 -11.72
CA LEU A 358 6.75 18.97 -10.87
C LEU A 358 5.86 19.09 -9.61
N GLY A 359 4.62 18.56 -9.68
CA GLY A 359 3.65 18.50 -8.58
C GLY A 359 3.36 17.08 -8.12
N TYR A 360 2.43 16.90 -7.15
CA TYR A 360 1.95 15.57 -6.73
C TYR A 360 0.87 15.03 -7.69
N TRP A 361 1.13 15.07 -9.00
CA TRP A 361 0.17 14.70 -10.05
C TRP A 361 -0.01 13.19 -10.22
N GLU A 362 0.84 12.39 -9.59
CA GLU A 362 0.62 10.94 -9.44
C GLU A 362 -0.72 10.64 -8.76
N PHE A 363 -1.23 11.56 -7.93
CA PHE A 363 -2.58 11.45 -7.36
C PHE A 363 -3.65 11.55 -8.45
N HIS A 364 -3.56 12.55 -9.33
CA HIS A 364 -4.47 12.73 -10.47
C HIS A 364 -4.46 11.51 -11.41
N VAL A 365 -3.25 11.02 -11.74
CA VAL A 365 -3.08 9.82 -12.56
C VAL A 365 -3.75 8.61 -11.92
N SER A 366 -3.65 8.45 -10.60
CA SER A 366 -4.25 7.31 -9.89
C SER A 366 -5.79 7.33 -9.89
N LEU A 367 -6.41 8.50 -9.83
CA LEU A 367 -7.86 8.65 -9.94
C LEU A 367 -8.34 8.25 -11.34
N VAL A 368 -7.70 8.77 -12.39
CA VAL A 368 -8.00 8.41 -13.77
C VAL A 368 -7.79 6.91 -14.02
N ALA A 369 -6.68 6.34 -13.52
CA ALA A 369 -6.39 4.91 -13.64
C ALA A 369 -7.46 4.05 -12.95
N THR A 370 -7.96 4.44 -11.78
CA THR A 370 -9.03 3.72 -11.08
C THR A 370 -10.31 3.70 -11.92
N ILE A 371 -10.68 4.86 -12.49
CA ILE A 371 -11.81 4.96 -13.41
C ILE A 371 -11.60 4.05 -14.61
N LEU A 372 -10.48 4.13 -15.29
CA LEU A 372 -10.17 3.30 -16.45
C LEU A 372 -10.25 1.81 -16.15
N LEU A 373 -9.64 1.36 -15.07
CA LEU A 373 -9.62 -0.06 -14.70
C LEU A 373 -11.01 -0.59 -14.34
N LEU A 374 -11.82 0.21 -13.64
CA LEU A 374 -13.23 -0.16 -13.39
C LEU A 374 -13.98 -0.31 -14.71
N GLY A 375 -13.81 0.60 -15.68
CA GLY A 375 -14.40 0.52 -17.00
C GLY A 375 -14.00 -0.74 -17.77
N VAL A 376 -12.72 -1.08 -17.76
CA VAL A 376 -12.20 -2.30 -18.35
C VAL A 376 -12.82 -3.55 -17.70
N CYS A 377 -12.90 -3.58 -16.36
CA CYS A 377 -13.52 -4.69 -15.62
C CYS A 377 -15.04 -4.81 -15.92
N VAL A 378 -15.73 -3.68 -16.09
CA VAL A 378 -17.16 -3.65 -16.48
C VAL A 378 -17.33 -4.13 -17.93
N ALA A 379 -16.55 -3.61 -18.87
CA ALA A 379 -16.63 -3.97 -20.29
C ALA A 379 -16.32 -5.45 -20.57
N THR A 380 -15.47 -6.06 -19.75
CA THR A 380 -15.10 -7.47 -19.86
C THR A 380 -16.05 -8.41 -19.10
N ASP A 381 -16.99 -7.87 -18.33
CA ASP A 381 -18.00 -8.66 -17.61
C ASP A 381 -18.88 -9.42 -18.62
N ARG A 382 -19.02 -10.73 -18.40
CA ARG A 382 -19.75 -11.61 -19.33
C ARG A 382 -21.22 -11.20 -19.51
N TYR A 383 -21.88 -10.74 -18.45
CA TYR A 383 -23.26 -10.28 -18.50
C TYR A 383 -23.40 -9.03 -19.38
N ILE A 384 -22.57 -8.03 -19.18
CA ILE A 384 -22.60 -6.76 -19.93
C ILE A 384 -22.27 -6.99 -21.40
N ARG A 385 -21.24 -7.83 -21.68
CA ARG A 385 -20.83 -8.17 -23.04
C ARG A 385 -21.95 -8.86 -23.84
N ASN A 386 -22.81 -9.60 -23.19
CA ASN A 386 -23.95 -10.26 -23.84
C ASN A 386 -25.18 -9.35 -24.05
N HIS A 387 -25.13 -8.10 -23.58
CA HIS A 387 -26.20 -7.12 -23.70
C HIS A 387 -25.67 -5.83 -24.38
N PRO A 388 -25.64 -5.77 -25.74
CA PRO A 388 -24.99 -4.70 -26.48
C PRO A 388 -25.55 -3.30 -26.19
N PHE A 389 -26.85 -3.18 -25.96
CA PHE A 389 -27.47 -1.91 -25.56
C PHE A 389 -26.94 -1.43 -24.20
N LEU A 390 -26.88 -2.30 -23.20
CA LEU A 390 -26.35 -1.98 -21.89
C LEU A 390 -24.84 -1.62 -21.98
N GLN A 391 -24.10 -2.33 -22.83
CA GLN A 391 -22.68 -2.04 -23.06
C GLN A 391 -22.49 -0.65 -23.68
N LEU A 392 -23.35 -0.26 -24.64
CA LEU A 392 -23.31 1.08 -25.25
C LEU A 392 -23.62 2.17 -24.21
N VAL A 393 -24.72 2.03 -23.46
CA VAL A 393 -25.13 3.03 -22.44
C VAL A 393 -24.09 3.18 -21.34
N LEU A 394 -23.60 2.08 -20.79
CA LEU A 394 -22.55 2.12 -19.76
C LEU A 394 -21.24 2.65 -20.34
N GLY A 395 -20.87 2.26 -21.55
CA GLY A 395 -19.65 2.71 -22.21
C GLY A 395 -19.65 4.22 -22.51
N SER A 396 -20.78 4.75 -23.03
CA SER A 396 -20.90 6.20 -23.31
C SER A 396 -20.90 7.02 -22.02
N GLY A 397 -21.69 6.62 -21.01
CA GLY A 397 -21.69 7.29 -19.71
C GLY A 397 -20.33 7.27 -19.05
N TRP A 398 -19.65 6.14 -19.16
CA TRP A 398 -18.28 5.97 -18.69
C TRP A 398 -17.27 6.90 -19.39
N ALA A 399 -17.32 7.00 -20.73
CA ALA A 399 -16.46 7.89 -21.49
C ALA A 399 -16.66 9.36 -21.09
N VAL A 400 -17.92 9.78 -20.88
CA VAL A 400 -18.23 11.14 -20.38
C VAL A 400 -17.58 11.38 -19.03
N VAL A 401 -17.76 10.49 -18.07
CA VAL A 401 -17.16 10.61 -16.72
C VAL A 401 -15.64 10.70 -16.81
N LEU A 402 -15.01 9.81 -17.59
CA LEU A 402 -13.56 9.79 -17.76
C LEU A 402 -13.05 11.11 -18.37
N LEU A 403 -13.65 11.56 -19.48
CA LEU A 403 -13.22 12.78 -20.16
C LEU A 403 -13.43 14.02 -19.29
N THR A 404 -14.55 14.09 -18.57
CA THR A 404 -14.82 15.18 -17.62
C THR A 404 -13.78 15.20 -16.49
N THR A 405 -13.47 14.04 -15.91
CA THR A 405 -12.45 13.94 -14.85
C THR A 405 -11.07 14.35 -15.37
N VAL A 406 -10.66 13.85 -16.54
CA VAL A 406 -9.38 14.22 -17.18
C VAL A 406 -9.33 15.73 -17.46
N PHE A 407 -10.41 16.32 -17.95
CA PHE A 407 -10.50 17.76 -18.22
C PHE A 407 -10.27 18.58 -16.94
N PHE A 408 -11.02 18.30 -15.87
CA PHE A 408 -10.90 19.08 -14.63
C PHE A 408 -9.56 18.86 -13.93
N LEU A 409 -9.03 17.63 -13.89
CA LEU A 409 -7.71 17.37 -13.32
C LEU A 409 -6.61 18.01 -14.17
N GLY A 410 -6.74 18.02 -15.49
CA GLY A 410 -5.83 18.69 -16.41
C GLY A 410 -5.85 20.21 -16.25
N SER A 411 -7.04 20.82 -16.10
CA SER A 411 -7.18 22.26 -15.83
C SER A 411 -6.54 22.66 -14.50
N HIS A 412 -6.69 21.83 -13.45
CA HIS A 412 -6.01 22.05 -12.18
C HIS A 412 -4.48 22.01 -12.32
N ILE A 413 -3.93 21.04 -13.06
CA ILE A 413 -2.47 20.96 -13.31
C ILE A 413 -2.00 22.23 -14.05
N LYS A 414 -2.72 22.63 -15.08
CA LYS A 414 -2.40 23.81 -15.89
C LYS A 414 -2.40 25.09 -15.04
N GLY A 415 -3.44 25.30 -14.24
CA GLY A 415 -3.52 26.44 -13.33
C GLY A 415 -2.35 26.49 -12.37
N GLN A 416 -2.00 25.39 -11.72
CA GLN A 416 -0.82 25.32 -10.81
C GLN A 416 0.50 25.68 -11.50
N GLN A 417 0.65 25.39 -12.78
CA GLN A 417 1.85 25.73 -13.55
C GLN A 417 1.89 27.21 -13.96
N GLU A 418 0.75 27.79 -14.30
CA GLU A 418 0.64 29.18 -14.74
C GLU A 418 0.80 30.19 -13.60
N GLU A 419 0.38 29.84 -12.38
CA GLU A 419 0.47 30.73 -11.22
C GLU A 419 1.88 30.82 -10.62
N SER A 420 2.72 29.80 -10.76
CA SER A 420 4.06 29.79 -10.19
C SER A 420 5.14 30.14 -11.25
N ILE A 421 5.98 31.12 -10.94
CA ILE A 421 7.12 31.50 -11.82
C ILE A 421 8.27 30.46 -11.79
N ALA A 422 8.36 29.69 -10.69
CA ALA A 422 9.31 28.60 -10.56
C ALA A 422 8.74 27.50 -9.66
N THR A 423 8.93 26.25 -10.06
CA THR A 423 8.57 25.09 -9.26
C THR A 423 9.71 24.08 -9.26
N HIS A 424 10.11 23.62 -8.08
CA HIS A 424 11.12 22.59 -7.92
C HIS A 424 10.63 21.50 -6.98
N ARG A 425 10.68 20.24 -7.43
CA ARG A 425 10.36 19.06 -6.64
C ARG A 425 11.62 18.36 -6.19
N SER A 426 11.76 18.14 -4.90
CA SER A 426 12.86 17.40 -4.29
C SER A 426 12.32 16.25 -3.44
N PHE A 427 13.25 15.48 -2.83
CA PHE A 427 12.88 14.47 -1.83
C PHE A 427 12.06 15.05 -0.66
N TYR A 428 12.37 16.27 -0.25
CA TYR A 428 11.73 16.90 0.92
C TYR A 428 10.38 17.54 0.63
N GLY A 429 10.01 17.69 -0.62
CA GLY A 429 8.72 18.26 -1.02
C GLY A 429 8.83 19.13 -2.27
N ILE A 430 7.83 19.99 -2.45
CA ILE A 430 7.69 20.88 -3.59
C ILE A 430 7.87 22.32 -3.12
N LEU A 431 8.86 23.00 -3.68
CA LEU A 431 9.06 24.45 -3.53
C LEU A 431 8.46 25.17 -4.72
N ARG A 432 7.73 26.25 -4.47
CA ARG A 432 7.13 27.12 -5.46
C ARG A 432 7.44 28.57 -5.18
N VAL A 433 7.69 29.34 -6.22
CA VAL A 433 7.82 30.78 -6.15
C VAL A 433 6.64 31.39 -6.88
N TYR A 434 5.91 32.23 -6.18
CA TYR A 434 4.82 33.03 -6.71
C TYR A 434 5.25 34.50 -6.82
N GLU A 435 4.65 35.20 -7.74
CA GLU A 435 4.90 36.64 -7.95
C GLU A 435 3.56 37.38 -7.86
N TYR A 436 3.53 38.38 -7.00
CA TYR A 436 2.33 39.16 -6.71
C TYR A 436 2.57 40.64 -7.04
N ASP A 437 1.51 41.35 -7.37
CA ASP A 437 1.48 42.80 -7.61
C ASP A 437 2.54 43.30 -8.60
N VAL A 438 2.74 42.53 -9.68
CA VAL A 438 3.76 42.83 -10.71
C VAL A 438 3.57 44.23 -11.30
N GLY A 439 4.64 45.05 -11.27
CA GLY A 439 4.64 46.41 -11.80
C GLY A 439 4.10 47.46 -10.83
N THR A 440 3.80 47.10 -9.59
CA THR A 440 3.42 48.04 -8.52
C THR A 440 4.56 48.25 -7.51
N LYS A 441 4.36 49.16 -6.56
CA LYS A 441 5.30 49.37 -5.45
C LYS A 441 5.35 48.21 -4.46
N ASP A 442 4.33 47.36 -4.48
CA ASP A 442 4.18 46.20 -3.62
C ASP A 442 4.54 44.90 -4.34
N HIS A 443 5.26 45.01 -5.47
CA HIS A 443 5.73 43.85 -6.22
C HIS A 443 6.63 42.94 -5.36
N LEU A 444 6.18 41.73 -5.11
CA LEU A 444 6.88 40.78 -4.25
C LEU A 444 6.95 39.37 -4.85
N ARG A 445 7.98 38.63 -4.47
CA ARG A 445 8.10 37.21 -4.71
C ARG A 445 8.03 36.46 -3.38
N SER A 446 7.19 35.43 -3.33
CA SER A 446 6.99 34.61 -2.15
C SER A 446 7.41 33.17 -2.40
N LEU A 447 8.22 32.61 -1.49
CA LEU A 447 8.64 31.22 -1.52
C LEU A 447 7.74 30.36 -0.64
N TYR A 448 7.13 29.34 -1.23
CA TYR A 448 6.28 28.37 -0.53
C TYR A 448 6.86 26.96 -0.57
N HIS A 449 6.71 26.24 0.54
CA HIS A 449 6.89 24.80 0.64
C HIS A 449 5.55 24.17 1.02
N GLY A 450 4.88 23.54 0.08
CA GLY A 450 3.46 23.16 0.26
C GLY A 450 2.59 24.40 0.41
N ARG A 451 1.91 24.53 1.57
CA ARG A 451 1.12 25.73 1.94
C ARG A 451 1.87 26.69 2.90
N ILE A 452 3.08 26.36 3.28
CA ILE A 452 3.84 27.16 4.26
C ILE A 452 4.69 28.16 3.50
N GLY A 453 4.44 29.46 3.75
CA GLY A 453 5.29 30.55 3.28
C GLY A 453 6.61 30.59 4.06
N HIS A 454 7.74 30.61 3.35
CA HIS A 454 9.07 30.64 3.94
C HIS A 454 9.74 32.01 3.90
N GLY A 455 9.21 32.93 3.13
CA GLY A 455 9.71 34.31 3.06
C GLY A 455 9.26 35.02 1.79
N ASP A 456 9.28 36.34 1.88
CA ASP A 456 8.88 37.26 0.82
C ASP A 456 10.07 38.17 0.47
N GLN A 457 10.26 38.40 -0.82
CA GLN A 457 11.25 39.34 -1.35
C GLN A 457 10.51 40.48 -2.07
N LEU A 458 10.58 41.68 -1.52
CA LEU A 458 10.11 42.88 -2.22
C LEU A 458 11.06 43.20 -3.39
N LEU A 459 10.48 43.36 -4.58
CA LEU A 459 11.18 43.76 -5.79
C LEU A 459 10.90 45.25 -6.03
N VAL A 460 11.48 46.09 -5.17
CA VAL A 460 11.38 47.55 -5.33
C VAL A 460 12.17 47.94 -6.58
N PRO A 461 11.62 48.82 -7.48
CA PRO A 461 12.35 49.29 -8.65
C PRO A 461 13.53 50.16 -8.25
#